data_9992908794d27ad4c64855144e782320
#
_entry.id   9992908794d27ad4c64855144e782320
#
_cell.length_a   1.000
_cell.length_b   1.000
_cell.length_c   1.000
_cell.angle_alpha   90.00
_cell.angle_beta   90.00
_cell.angle_gamma   90.00
#
_symmetry.space_group_name_H-M   'P 1'
#
loop_
_entity.id
_entity.type
_entity.pdbx_description
1 polymer ?
#
loop_
_entity_poly.entity_id
_entity_poly.type
_entity_poly.pdbx_seq_one_letter_code
_entity_poly.pdbx_strand_id
1 'polypeptide(L)'
;DPKGADWNKYRSCDFITPNLKEMCEAAGELVPNEDEEVLRLAQNAREKYEIKNVVVTRSERGMTLAGLDGLVINDPATAQEVFDVSGAGDTVAATLLAGAAGKLALQDTVFMANRAAGIVVAKVGTYPVHREELLKDLLTEERKQGRGYRTLSWSEIESLAKTWRSCGE
;
A
#
# COMPACT_ATOMS: atom_id res chain seq x y z
N ASP A 1 -8.52 -5.93 6.64
CA ASP A 1 -8.32 -5.40 7.98
C ASP A 1 -8.68 -6.49 9.00
N PRO A 2 -7.70 -7.31 9.43
CA PRO A 2 -7.95 -8.43 10.32
C PRO A 2 -8.24 -7.94 11.74
N LYS A 3 -9.15 -8.65 12.44
CA LYS A 3 -9.52 -8.34 13.82
C LYS A 3 -9.38 -9.57 14.72
N GLY A 4 -8.85 -9.34 15.92
CA GLY A 4 -8.59 -10.34 16.93
C GLY A 4 -7.36 -11.19 16.67
N ALA A 5 -7.00 -12.05 17.62
CA ALA A 5 -5.78 -12.85 17.57
C ALA A 5 -5.89 -14.10 16.66
N ASP A 6 -7.10 -14.59 16.43
CA ASP A 6 -7.30 -15.77 15.56
C ASP A 6 -7.60 -15.36 14.12
N TRP A 7 -6.61 -15.62 13.25
CA TRP A 7 -6.69 -15.33 11.82
C TRP A 7 -7.03 -16.54 10.95
N ASN A 8 -7.44 -17.66 11.51
CA ASN A 8 -7.83 -18.83 10.73
C ASN A 8 -8.96 -18.55 9.73
N LYS A 9 -9.85 -17.59 10.04
CA LYS A 9 -10.91 -17.13 9.13
C LYS A 9 -10.40 -16.42 7.87
N TYR A 10 -9.12 -16.02 7.85
CA TYR A 10 -8.48 -15.36 6.71
C TYR A 10 -7.55 -16.29 5.92
N ARG A 11 -7.57 -17.61 6.22
CA ARG A 11 -6.74 -18.57 5.48
C ARG A 11 -6.95 -18.44 3.98
N SER A 12 -5.85 -18.57 3.26
CA SER A 12 -5.82 -18.52 1.80
C SER A 12 -6.33 -17.22 1.16
N CYS A 13 -6.47 -16.14 1.94
CA CYS A 13 -6.75 -14.82 1.37
C CYS A 13 -5.60 -14.33 0.49
N ASP A 14 -5.95 -13.53 -0.52
CA ASP A 14 -4.95 -12.86 -1.35
C ASP A 14 -4.21 -11.77 -0.58
N PHE A 15 -4.92 -11.03 0.29
CA PHE A 15 -4.34 -9.95 1.10
C PHE A 15 -4.97 -9.89 2.48
N ILE A 16 -4.17 -9.49 3.48
CA ILE A 16 -4.62 -8.89 4.72
C ILE A 16 -3.82 -7.61 5.00
N THR A 17 -4.44 -6.66 5.69
CA THR A 17 -3.87 -5.34 5.98
C THR A 17 -3.89 -5.02 7.48
N PRO A 18 -3.16 -5.79 8.31
CA PRO A 18 -3.07 -5.51 9.73
C PRO A 18 -2.25 -4.24 10.00
N ASN A 19 -2.55 -3.55 11.09
CA ASN A 19 -1.60 -2.65 11.68
C ASN A 19 -0.62 -3.42 12.60
N LEU A 20 0.46 -2.76 13.04
CA LEU A 20 1.48 -3.40 13.88
C LEU A 20 0.89 -3.97 15.18
N LYS A 21 -0.08 -3.28 15.79
CA LYS A 21 -0.74 -3.76 17.02
C LYS A 21 -1.50 -5.06 16.76
N GLU A 22 -2.25 -5.13 15.68
CA GLU A 22 -3.00 -6.33 15.27
C GLU A 22 -2.04 -7.48 14.93
N MET A 23 -0.88 -7.17 14.32
CA MET A 23 0.18 -8.17 14.08
C MET A 23 0.70 -8.75 15.39
N CYS A 24 1.07 -7.90 16.34
CA CYS A 24 1.55 -8.31 17.65
C CYS A 24 0.51 -9.15 18.41
N GLU A 25 -0.77 -8.75 18.37
CA GLU A 25 -1.87 -9.48 18.99
C GLU A 25 -2.02 -10.90 18.39
N ALA A 26 -1.99 -11.03 17.07
CA ALA A 26 -2.09 -12.32 16.38
C ALA A 26 -0.86 -13.21 16.59
N ALA A 27 0.32 -12.61 16.73
CA ALA A 27 1.55 -13.32 17.02
C ALA A 27 1.67 -13.75 18.50
N GLY A 28 0.96 -13.06 19.41
CA GLY A 28 1.08 -13.26 20.86
C GLY A 28 2.40 -12.69 21.43
N GLU A 29 3.05 -11.79 20.72
CA GLU A 29 4.31 -11.16 21.14
C GLU A 29 4.32 -9.67 20.76
N LEU A 30 5.02 -8.86 21.56
CA LEU A 30 5.26 -7.45 21.26
C LEU A 30 6.64 -7.29 20.65
N VAL A 31 6.73 -6.60 19.55
CA VAL A 31 8.00 -6.29 18.89
C VAL A 31 8.16 -4.79 18.68
N PRO A 32 9.41 -4.28 18.59
CA PRO A 32 9.66 -2.91 18.18
C PRO A 32 9.20 -2.68 16.73
N ASN A 33 8.87 -1.42 16.39
CA ASN A 33 8.50 -1.04 15.02
C ASN A 33 9.74 -0.93 14.11
N GLU A 34 10.51 -2.01 14.02
CA GLU A 34 11.73 -2.12 13.19
C GLU A 34 11.46 -3.05 12.00
N ASP A 35 12.15 -2.79 10.89
CA ASP A 35 11.86 -3.45 9.61
C ASP A 35 12.01 -4.97 9.69
N GLU A 36 13.08 -5.45 10.32
CA GLU A 36 13.37 -6.89 10.47
C GLU A 36 12.32 -7.60 11.32
N GLU A 37 11.93 -7.00 12.45
CA GLU A 37 10.98 -7.60 13.38
C GLU A 37 9.55 -7.64 12.79
N VAL A 38 9.13 -6.55 12.17
CA VAL A 38 7.81 -6.49 11.53
C VAL A 38 7.74 -7.44 10.34
N LEU A 39 8.79 -7.52 9.53
CA LEU A 39 8.89 -8.46 8.42
C LEU A 39 8.83 -9.91 8.92
N ARG A 40 9.56 -10.25 9.98
CA ARG A 40 9.54 -11.58 10.61
C ARG A 40 8.12 -11.97 11.01
N LEU A 41 7.39 -11.09 11.70
CA LEU A 41 6.00 -11.34 12.09
C LEU A 41 5.09 -11.53 10.86
N ALA A 42 5.25 -10.68 9.85
CA ALA A 42 4.43 -10.75 8.63
C ALA A 42 4.68 -12.06 7.86
N GLN A 43 5.93 -12.51 7.76
CA GLN A 43 6.28 -13.79 7.14
C GLN A 43 5.72 -14.97 7.92
N ASN A 44 5.86 -14.99 9.25
CA ASN A 44 5.32 -16.03 10.11
C ASN A 44 3.78 -16.13 9.97
N ALA A 45 3.09 -14.98 9.96
CA ALA A 45 1.64 -14.95 9.78
C ALA A 45 1.24 -15.46 8.39
N ARG A 46 1.97 -15.04 7.34
CA ARG A 46 1.75 -15.50 5.97
C ARG A 46 1.82 -17.02 5.86
N GLU A 47 2.86 -17.61 6.44
CA GLU A 47 3.08 -19.08 6.42
C GLU A 47 2.06 -19.81 7.28
N LYS A 48 1.86 -19.38 8.53
CA LYS A 48 0.93 -20.02 9.48
C LYS A 48 -0.50 -20.08 8.97
N TYR A 49 -0.96 -19.00 8.33
CA TYR A 49 -2.34 -18.89 7.85
C TYR A 49 -2.49 -19.05 6.34
N GLU A 50 -1.41 -19.43 5.63
CA GLU A 50 -1.40 -19.63 4.17
C GLU A 50 -1.91 -18.40 3.39
N ILE A 51 -1.62 -17.20 3.89
CA ILE A 51 -2.03 -15.95 3.27
C ILE A 51 -1.01 -15.59 2.20
N LYS A 52 -1.46 -15.15 1.01
CA LYS A 52 -0.53 -14.84 -0.08
C LYS A 52 0.30 -13.59 0.21
N ASN A 53 -0.34 -12.53 0.72
CA ASN A 53 0.33 -11.26 0.95
C ASN A 53 -0.15 -10.63 2.27
N VAL A 54 0.80 -10.24 3.12
CA VAL A 54 0.53 -9.52 4.37
C VAL A 54 1.13 -8.12 4.24
N VAL A 55 0.28 -7.09 4.25
CA VAL A 55 0.68 -5.68 4.19
C VAL A 55 0.47 -5.06 5.56
N VAL A 56 1.55 -4.87 6.30
CA VAL A 56 1.49 -4.29 7.66
C VAL A 56 1.59 -2.78 7.57
N THR A 57 0.58 -2.07 8.11
CA THR A 57 0.65 -0.62 8.28
C THR A 57 1.37 -0.27 9.59
N ARG A 58 2.33 0.68 9.53
CA ARG A 58 3.32 0.95 10.59
C ARG A 58 3.35 2.40 11.03
N SER A 59 2.22 3.11 10.85
CA SER A 59 2.10 4.55 11.16
C SER A 59 3.20 5.39 10.49
N GLU A 60 4.02 6.07 11.28
CA GLU A 60 5.14 6.91 10.81
C GLU A 60 6.26 6.16 10.08
N ARG A 61 6.30 4.84 10.19
CA ARG A 61 7.25 3.97 9.46
C ARG A 61 6.72 3.50 8.11
N GLY A 62 5.48 3.86 7.74
CA GLY A 62 4.88 3.49 6.45
C GLY A 62 4.33 2.08 6.41
N MET A 63 4.79 1.25 5.47
CA MET A 63 4.26 -0.10 5.25
C MET A 63 5.34 -1.13 5.03
N THR A 64 5.09 -2.36 5.51
CA THR A 64 5.90 -3.53 5.20
C THR A 64 5.03 -4.58 4.52
N LEU A 65 5.47 -5.08 3.36
CA LEU A 65 4.86 -6.20 2.66
C LEU A 65 5.73 -7.45 2.81
N ALA A 66 5.11 -8.54 3.25
CA ALA A 66 5.60 -9.91 3.05
C ALA A 66 4.68 -10.58 2.03
N GLY A 67 5.20 -10.80 0.83
CA GLY A 67 4.46 -11.34 -0.30
C GLY A 67 4.88 -12.76 -0.69
N LEU A 68 4.23 -13.29 -1.74
CA LEU A 68 4.60 -14.55 -2.36
C LEU A 68 6.02 -14.49 -2.95
N ASP A 69 6.62 -15.67 -3.13
CA ASP A 69 7.93 -15.84 -3.79
C ASP A 69 9.08 -15.00 -3.16
N GLY A 70 8.94 -14.70 -1.86
CA GLY A 70 9.94 -13.92 -1.13
C GLY A 70 9.90 -12.43 -1.41
N LEU A 71 8.84 -11.90 -2.02
CA LEU A 71 8.68 -10.46 -2.22
C LEU A 71 8.60 -9.74 -0.88
N VAL A 72 9.53 -8.83 -0.66
CA VAL A 72 9.61 -7.97 0.53
C VAL A 72 9.67 -6.52 0.10
N ILE A 73 8.85 -5.68 0.72
CA ILE A 73 8.86 -4.24 0.52
C ILE A 73 8.76 -3.56 1.88
N ASN A 74 9.67 -2.63 2.15
CA ASN A 74 9.54 -1.64 3.21
C ASN A 74 9.43 -0.27 2.55
N ASP A 75 8.23 0.30 2.57
CA ASP A 75 7.92 1.59 1.95
C ASP A 75 7.69 2.63 3.05
N PRO A 76 8.59 3.61 3.24
CA PRO A 76 8.50 4.57 4.33
C PRO A 76 7.29 5.49 4.19
N ALA A 77 6.78 6.00 5.31
CA ALA A 77 5.66 6.93 5.31
C ALA A 77 6.00 8.21 4.55
N THR A 78 5.01 8.73 3.85
CA THR A 78 5.16 9.90 2.97
C THR A 78 4.55 11.17 3.55
N ALA A 79 3.68 11.06 4.56
CA ALA A 79 3.08 12.21 5.22
C ALA A 79 4.12 12.99 6.00
N GLN A 80 4.21 14.31 5.75
CA GLN A 80 5.06 15.22 6.52
C GLN A 80 4.35 15.73 7.79
N GLU A 81 3.02 15.87 7.71
CA GLU A 81 2.17 16.30 8.83
C GLU A 81 0.99 15.33 8.93
N VAL A 82 0.66 14.93 10.15
CA VAL A 82 -0.47 14.05 10.45
C VAL A 82 -1.47 14.82 11.27
N PHE A 83 -2.68 15.00 10.73
CA PHE A 83 -3.79 15.65 11.42
C PHE A 83 -4.79 14.65 12.00
N ASP A 84 -5.14 13.63 11.22
CA ASP A 84 -6.09 12.60 11.63
C ASP A 84 -5.79 11.28 10.89
N VAL A 85 -5.73 10.18 11.63
CA VAL A 85 -5.45 8.85 11.05
C VAL A 85 -6.73 8.09 10.65
N SER A 86 -7.91 8.70 10.86
CA SER A 86 -9.20 8.07 10.55
C SER A 86 -9.34 7.76 9.07
N GLY A 87 -9.64 6.51 8.75
CA GLY A 87 -9.84 6.04 7.37
C GLY A 87 -8.55 5.72 6.60
N ALA A 88 -7.36 5.89 7.20
CA ALA A 88 -6.09 5.54 6.53
C ALA A 88 -6.04 4.04 6.18
N GLY A 89 -6.37 3.15 7.12
CA GLY A 89 -6.40 1.70 6.89
C GLY A 89 -7.40 1.28 5.81
N ASP A 90 -8.60 1.88 5.82
CA ASP A 90 -9.63 1.62 4.79
C ASP A 90 -9.16 2.09 3.41
N THR A 91 -8.46 3.23 3.35
CA THR A 91 -7.87 3.75 2.11
C THR A 91 -6.79 2.82 1.57
N VAL A 92 -5.93 2.28 2.45
CA VAL A 92 -4.94 1.26 2.07
C VAL A 92 -5.64 0.04 1.46
N ALA A 93 -6.61 -0.52 2.16
CA ALA A 93 -7.34 -1.70 1.69
C ALA A 93 -8.04 -1.43 0.35
N ALA A 94 -8.72 -0.29 0.20
CA ALA A 94 -9.39 0.10 -1.04
C ALA A 94 -8.41 0.25 -2.21
N THR A 95 -7.24 0.88 -1.98
CA THR A 95 -6.22 1.07 -3.01
C THR A 95 -5.60 -0.26 -3.43
N LEU A 96 -5.30 -1.17 -2.49
CA LEU A 96 -4.81 -2.51 -2.80
C LEU A 96 -5.81 -3.31 -3.64
N LEU A 97 -7.10 -3.24 -3.30
CA LEU A 97 -8.15 -3.90 -4.07
C LEU A 97 -8.29 -3.31 -5.47
N ALA A 98 -8.25 -1.99 -5.60
CA ALA A 98 -8.30 -1.31 -6.91
C ALA A 98 -7.10 -1.69 -7.80
N GLY A 99 -5.89 -1.73 -7.23
CA GLY A 99 -4.68 -2.16 -7.94
C GLY A 99 -4.76 -3.60 -8.39
N ALA A 100 -5.22 -4.51 -7.52
CA ALA A 100 -5.43 -5.91 -7.85
C ALA A 100 -6.47 -6.09 -8.98
N ALA A 101 -7.59 -5.37 -8.90
CA ALA A 101 -8.62 -5.37 -9.96
C ALA A 101 -8.07 -4.81 -11.28
N GLY A 102 -7.22 -3.80 -11.22
CA GLY A 102 -6.51 -3.22 -12.38
C GLY A 102 -5.34 -4.04 -12.88
N LYS A 103 -5.02 -5.19 -12.24
CA LYS A 103 -3.87 -6.05 -12.56
C LYS A 103 -2.53 -5.32 -12.50
N LEU A 104 -2.41 -4.33 -11.63
CA LEU A 104 -1.14 -3.64 -11.37
C LEU A 104 -0.17 -4.57 -10.64
N ALA A 105 1.12 -4.34 -10.81
CA ALA A 105 2.13 -5.04 -10.01
C ALA A 105 1.92 -4.73 -8.53
N LEU A 106 2.11 -5.74 -7.68
CA LEU A 106 1.83 -5.61 -6.24
C LEU A 106 2.67 -4.51 -5.59
N GLN A 107 3.94 -4.39 -5.99
CA GLN A 107 4.84 -3.35 -5.50
C GLN A 107 4.34 -1.94 -5.82
N ASP A 108 3.86 -1.71 -7.05
CA ASP A 108 3.31 -0.41 -7.46
C ASP A 108 2.02 -0.11 -6.68
N THR A 109 1.22 -1.14 -6.45
CA THR A 109 -0.03 -1.03 -5.70
C THR A 109 0.21 -0.68 -4.23
N VAL A 110 1.20 -1.31 -3.57
CA VAL A 110 1.60 -0.99 -2.19
C VAL A 110 2.12 0.44 -2.10
N PHE A 111 2.98 0.85 -3.03
CA PHE A 111 3.47 2.22 -3.14
C PHE A 111 2.32 3.23 -3.27
N MET A 112 1.36 2.98 -4.17
CA MET A 112 0.18 3.83 -4.33
C MET A 112 -0.68 3.87 -3.06
N ALA A 113 -0.85 2.74 -2.36
CA ALA A 113 -1.63 2.65 -1.13
C ALA A 113 -1.00 3.47 0.00
N ASN A 114 0.33 3.45 0.13
CA ASN A 114 1.04 4.26 1.11
C ASN A 114 0.90 5.77 0.83
N ARG A 115 0.96 6.16 -0.44
CA ARG A 115 0.72 7.54 -0.89
C ARG A 115 -0.70 8.00 -0.60
N ALA A 116 -1.68 7.17 -0.96
CA ALA A 116 -3.09 7.45 -0.69
C ALA A 116 -3.35 7.62 0.83
N ALA A 117 -2.78 6.75 1.67
CA ALA A 117 -2.85 6.89 3.12
C ALA A 117 -2.20 8.19 3.60
N GLY A 118 -1.04 8.58 3.06
CA GLY A 118 -0.37 9.84 3.35
C GLY A 118 -1.22 11.08 3.05
N ILE A 119 -1.99 11.06 1.95
CA ILE A 119 -2.95 12.13 1.63
C ILE A 119 -4.06 12.20 2.68
N VAL A 120 -4.61 11.04 3.08
CA VAL A 120 -5.71 10.99 4.06
C VAL A 120 -5.29 11.52 5.41
N VAL A 121 -4.16 11.06 5.96
CA VAL A 121 -3.72 11.47 7.30
C VAL A 121 -3.33 12.96 7.38
N ALA A 122 -3.09 13.61 6.25
CA ALA A 122 -2.86 15.04 6.15
C ALA A 122 -4.16 15.88 6.13
N LYS A 123 -5.32 15.26 6.28
CA LYS A 123 -6.64 15.91 6.32
C LYS A 123 -7.29 15.73 7.68
N VAL A 124 -8.26 16.56 8.01
CA VAL A 124 -9.06 16.42 9.24
C VAL A 124 -10.31 15.59 8.93
N GLY A 125 -10.56 14.56 9.73
CA GLY A 125 -11.69 13.64 9.56
C GLY A 125 -11.47 12.63 8.44
N THR A 126 -12.47 11.79 8.17
CA THR A 126 -12.44 10.83 7.06
C THR A 126 -12.47 11.56 5.73
N TYR A 127 -11.48 11.31 4.89
CA TYR A 127 -11.31 12.01 3.61
C TYR A 127 -11.23 11.00 2.45
N PRO A 128 -12.07 11.14 1.40
CA PRO A 128 -11.96 10.34 0.20
C PRO A 128 -10.79 10.84 -0.66
N VAL A 129 -9.87 9.96 -1.00
CA VAL A 129 -8.76 10.31 -1.90
C VAL A 129 -9.28 10.52 -3.31
N HIS A 130 -9.03 11.71 -3.88
CA HIS A 130 -9.36 12.02 -5.25
C HIS A 130 -8.23 11.63 -6.20
N ARG A 131 -8.60 11.15 -7.39
CA ARG A 131 -7.65 10.70 -8.41
C ARG A 131 -6.59 11.76 -8.73
N GLU A 132 -7.00 13.00 -8.85
CA GLU A 132 -6.13 14.13 -9.21
C GLU A 132 -5.09 14.42 -8.12
N GLU A 133 -5.45 14.26 -6.85
CA GLU A 133 -4.53 14.44 -5.72
C GLU A 133 -3.48 13.34 -5.70
N LEU A 134 -3.90 12.06 -5.87
CA LEU A 134 -2.98 10.94 -5.91
C LEU A 134 -2.03 11.03 -7.10
N LEU A 135 -2.52 11.36 -8.29
CA LEU A 135 -1.67 11.57 -9.46
C LEU A 135 -0.66 12.68 -9.26
N LYS A 136 -1.08 13.81 -8.69
CA LYS A 136 -0.18 14.93 -8.39
C LYS A 136 0.92 14.53 -7.41
N ASP A 137 0.58 13.76 -6.39
CA ASP A 137 1.54 13.29 -5.40
C ASP A 137 2.55 12.32 -6.03
N LEU A 138 2.10 11.32 -6.79
CA LEU A 138 2.94 10.38 -7.52
C LEU A 138 3.90 11.10 -8.48
N LEU A 139 3.42 12.05 -9.26
CA LEU A 139 4.25 12.84 -10.19
C LEU A 139 5.29 13.71 -9.46
N THR A 140 4.97 14.21 -8.27
CA THR A 140 5.89 15.01 -7.46
C THR A 140 7.02 14.15 -6.92
N GLU A 141 6.73 12.92 -6.53
CA GLU A 141 7.72 12.00 -6.00
C GLU A 141 8.67 11.48 -7.06
N GLU A 142 8.20 11.15 -8.24
CA GLU A 142 9.06 10.79 -9.37
C GLU A 142 10.08 11.89 -9.68
N ARG A 143 9.67 13.16 -9.58
CA ARG A 143 10.57 14.31 -9.74
C ARG A 143 11.65 14.35 -8.66
N LYS A 144 11.30 14.08 -7.40
CA LYS A 144 12.26 14.09 -6.28
C LYS A 144 13.28 12.98 -6.37
N GLN A 145 12.87 11.79 -6.84
CA GLN A 145 13.76 10.62 -6.96
C GLN A 145 14.71 10.68 -8.16
N GLY A 146 14.71 11.77 -8.93
CA GLY A 146 15.58 11.94 -10.08
C GLY A 146 15.34 10.90 -11.19
N ARG A 147 14.25 10.14 -11.12
CA ARG A 147 13.73 9.35 -12.22
C ARG A 147 13.13 10.32 -13.22
N GLY A 148 14.03 10.96 -13.98
CA GLY A 148 13.67 11.94 -14.99
C GLY A 148 12.58 11.37 -15.86
N TYR A 149 11.50 12.14 -16.04
CA TYR A 149 10.53 11.83 -17.07
C TYR A 149 11.30 11.47 -18.34
N ARG A 150 11.11 10.26 -18.83
CA ARG A 150 11.32 10.03 -20.24
C ARG A 150 10.39 11.04 -20.93
N THR A 151 10.95 12.11 -21.44
CA THR A 151 10.20 13.05 -22.27
C THR A 151 9.66 12.24 -23.44
N LEU A 152 8.36 11.99 -23.42
CA LEU A 152 7.68 11.33 -24.53
C LEU A 152 7.73 12.30 -25.70
N SER A 153 8.16 11.83 -26.85
CA SER A 153 8.03 12.56 -28.09
C SER A 153 6.54 12.76 -28.40
N TRP A 154 6.19 13.75 -29.20
CA TRP A 154 4.81 13.96 -29.63
C TRP A 154 4.20 12.71 -30.27
N SER A 155 4.96 11.92 -30.99
CA SER A 155 4.51 10.67 -31.61
C SER A 155 4.19 9.59 -30.55
N GLU A 156 4.91 9.53 -29.45
CA GLU A 156 4.62 8.61 -28.34
C GLU A 156 3.35 9.05 -27.57
N ILE A 157 3.17 10.36 -27.36
CA ILE A 157 1.96 10.91 -26.76
C ILE A 157 0.74 10.63 -27.62
N GLU A 158 0.83 10.82 -28.94
CA GLU A 158 -0.28 10.50 -29.86
C GLU A 158 -0.61 9.01 -29.87
N SER A 159 0.38 8.14 -29.82
CA SER A 159 0.17 6.69 -29.74
C SER A 159 -0.52 6.29 -28.45
N LEU A 160 -0.09 6.82 -27.30
CA LEU A 160 -0.74 6.58 -26.00
C LEU A 160 -2.17 7.13 -25.99
N ALA A 161 -2.41 8.31 -26.53
CA ALA A 161 -3.74 8.89 -26.59
C ALA A 161 -4.70 8.08 -27.49
N LYS A 162 -4.21 7.49 -28.58
CA LYS A 162 -4.99 6.57 -29.42
C LYS A 162 -5.33 5.30 -28.67
N THR A 163 -4.38 4.71 -27.95
CA THR A 163 -4.59 3.50 -27.15
C THR A 163 -5.64 3.76 -26.06
N TRP A 164 -5.59 4.89 -25.36
CA TRP A 164 -6.57 5.24 -24.34
C TRP A 164 -8.00 5.46 -24.90
N ARG A 165 -8.10 6.04 -26.10
CA ARG A 165 -9.41 6.20 -26.76
C ARG A 165 -10.00 4.87 -27.22
N SER A 166 -9.17 3.91 -27.61
CA SER A 166 -9.62 2.57 -28.01
C SER A 166 -9.98 1.65 -26.83
N CYS A 167 -9.54 1.98 -25.61
CA CYS A 167 -9.89 1.23 -24.39
C CYS A 167 -11.12 1.81 -23.66
N GLY A 168 -11.73 2.87 -24.16
CA GLY A 168 -12.82 3.60 -23.52
C GLY A 168 -14.17 3.52 -24.24
N GLU A 169 -14.38 2.55 -25.17
CA GLU A 169 -15.69 2.19 -25.73
C GLU A 169 -16.19 0.85 -25.21
#